data_162b5303c6a81e71bd9a9b21571a00af
#
_entry.id   162b5303c6a81e71bd9a9b21571a00af
#
_cell.length_a   1.000
_cell.length_b   1.000
_cell.length_c   1.000
_cell.angle_alpha   90.00
_cell.angle_beta   90.00
_cell.angle_gamma   90.00
#
_symmetry.space_group_name_H-M   'P 1'
#
loop_
_entity.id
_entity.type
_entity.pdbx_description
1 polymer ?
#
loop_
_entity_poly.entity_id
_entity_poly.type
_entity_poly.pdbx_seq_one_letter_code
_entity_poly.pdbx_strand_id
1 'polypeptide(L)'
;MKTTTKEMKTKTIALSLGLILVAGGLSAADPWEGTWKLNESKSKLTRGTDKDTKIVYNSSLIPDKVTVTTDGVEGDGAPVHTEWKGRFDGKDYAITGDPDADMVSYTKMNDRTLSMTVKKGGEVLAYGLIIVSADGKSQDVSLTSVSAVMDVYKEKAKEKGKEEAKEKGFRNKAVYDKE
;
A
#
# COMPACT_ATOMS: atom_id res chain seq x y z
N MET A 1 -39.43 40.22 76.37
CA MET A 1 -38.25 39.47 75.86
C MET A 1 -38.58 38.96 74.47
N LYS A 2 -38.05 39.57 73.41
CA LYS A 2 -38.26 39.14 72.03
C LYS A 2 -37.01 38.43 71.56
N THR A 3 -37.13 37.15 71.32
CA THR A 3 -36.04 36.32 70.76
C THR A 3 -36.08 36.38 69.25
N THR A 4 -35.04 36.95 68.65
CA THR A 4 -34.94 37.05 67.19
C THR A 4 -34.14 35.86 66.69
N THR A 5 -34.80 34.95 66.00
CA THR A 5 -34.17 33.82 65.32
C THR A 5 -33.59 34.28 64.01
N LYS A 6 -32.26 34.18 63.83
CA LYS A 6 -31.51 34.55 62.63
C LYS A 6 -31.46 33.33 61.70
N GLU A 7 -32.20 33.39 60.59
CA GLU A 7 -32.13 32.38 59.54
C GLU A 7 -30.79 32.47 58.82
N MET A 8 -30.03 31.36 58.85
CA MET A 8 -28.84 31.18 58.01
C MET A 8 -29.26 30.69 56.64
N LYS A 9 -29.09 31.51 55.61
CA LYS A 9 -29.27 31.11 54.21
C LYS A 9 -28.05 30.29 53.76
N THR A 10 -28.25 29.00 53.57
CA THR A 10 -27.28 28.08 52.99
C THR A 10 -27.20 28.38 51.46
N LYS A 11 -26.06 28.88 51.02
CA LYS A 11 -25.79 29.00 49.58
C LYS A 11 -25.33 27.65 49.04
N THR A 12 -26.17 27.00 48.28
CA THR A 12 -25.83 25.80 47.51
C THR A 12 -24.94 26.22 46.35
N ILE A 13 -23.64 25.87 46.41
CA ILE A 13 -22.74 26.03 45.30
C ILE A 13 -22.93 24.80 44.42
N ALA A 14 -23.59 24.98 43.28
CA ALA A 14 -23.70 23.98 42.22
C ALA A 14 -22.35 23.86 41.54
N LEU A 15 -21.60 22.78 41.87
CA LEU A 15 -20.38 22.42 41.21
C LEU A 15 -20.75 21.79 39.83
N SER A 16 -20.76 22.61 38.77
CA SER A 16 -20.93 22.11 37.40
C SER A 16 -19.64 21.39 36.97
N LEU A 17 -19.69 20.05 37.06
CA LEU A 17 -18.64 19.18 36.52
C LEU A 17 -18.68 19.27 34.99
N GLY A 18 -17.88 20.15 34.42
CA GLY A 18 -17.69 20.24 32.98
C GLY A 18 -17.05 18.96 32.45
N LEU A 19 -17.84 18.14 31.79
CA LEU A 19 -17.35 16.98 31.03
C LEU A 19 -16.55 17.50 29.83
N ILE A 20 -15.23 17.61 29.98
CA ILE A 20 -14.35 17.88 28.85
C ILE A 20 -14.31 16.59 28.03
N LEU A 21 -15.13 16.54 26.96
CA LEU A 21 -14.96 15.59 25.89
C LEU A 21 -13.63 15.94 25.21
N VAL A 22 -12.55 15.28 25.63
CA VAL A 22 -11.33 15.19 24.83
C VAL A 22 -11.75 14.37 23.61
N ALA A 23 -12.13 15.05 22.52
CA ALA A 23 -12.17 14.45 21.21
C ALA A 23 -10.70 14.11 20.87
N GLY A 24 -10.22 12.96 21.37
CA GLY A 24 -9.01 12.33 20.88
C GLY A 24 -9.25 12.13 19.39
N GLY A 25 -8.57 12.93 18.57
CA GLY A 25 -8.54 12.69 17.14
C GLY A 25 -8.04 11.26 16.96
N LEU A 26 -8.95 10.35 16.61
CA LEU A 26 -8.59 9.07 16.03
C LEU A 26 -7.81 9.44 14.77
N SER A 27 -6.50 9.42 14.84
CA SER A 27 -5.67 9.41 13.65
C SER A 27 -6.20 8.24 12.84
N ALA A 28 -6.84 8.50 11.72
CA ALA A 28 -7.29 7.44 10.84
C ALA A 28 -6.04 6.61 10.53
N ALA A 29 -6.08 5.31 10.84
CA ALA A 29 -5.01 4.40 10.51
C ALA A 29 -4.70 4.56 9.02
N ASP A 30 -3.40 4.53 8.66
CA ASP A 30 -3.00 4.62 7.26
C ASP A 30 -3.75 3.52 6.49
N PRO A 31 -4.48 3.83 5.42
CA PRO A 31 -5.29 2.84 4.70
C PRO A 31 -4.48 1.65 4.18
N TRP A 32 -3.17 1.82 4.00
CA TRP A 32 -2.25 0.77 3.57
C TRP A 32 -1.94 -0.24 4.66
N GLU A 33 -1.92 0.21 5.93
CA GLU A 33 -1.46 -0.60 7.06
C GLU A 33 -2.29 -1.86 7.25
N GLY A 34 -1.59 -2.97 7.54
CA GLY A 34 -2.18 -4.27 7.83
C GLY A 34 -1.75 -5.36 6.86
N THR A 35 -2.45 -6.49 6.94
CA THR A 35 -2.20 -7.69 6.14
C THR A 35 -3.21 -7.78 5.00
N TRP A 36 -2.69 -8.07 3.82
CA TRP A 36 -3.45 -8.18 2.58
C TRP A 36 -3.22 -9.55 1.95
N LYS A 37 -4.29 -10.28 1.69
CA LYS A 37 -4.23 -11.63 1.13
C LYS A 37 -4.78 -11.65 -0.30
N LEU A 38 -4.06 -12.31 -1.20
CA LEU A 38 -4.46 -12.43 -2.60
C LEU A 38 -5.82 -13.08 -2.74
N ASN A 39 -6.71 -12.42 -3.47
CA ASN A 39 -7.96 -12.98 -3.94
C ASN A 39 -7.80 -13.45 -5.39
N GLU A 40 -7.46 -14.72 -5.57
CA GLU A 40 -7.20 -15.29 -6.88
C GLU A 40 -8.42 -15.19 -7.81
N SER A 41 -9.63 -15.33 -7.28
CA SER A 41 -10.86 -15.29 -8.09
C SER A 41 -11.15 -13.93 -8.71
N LYS A 42 -10.64 -12.85 -8.07
CA LYS A 42 -10.78 -11.47 -8.57
C LYS A 42 -9.55 -11.01 -9.37
N SER A 43 -8.46 -11.79 -9.36
CA SER A 43 -7.18 -11.41 -9.95
C SER A 43 -7.05 -11.90 -11.39
N LYS A 44 -6.27 -11.17 -12.18
CA LYS A 44 -5.87 -11.54 -13.56
C LYS A 44 -4.36 -11.50 -13.64
N LEU A 45 -3.73 -12.64 -13.46
CA LEU A 45 -2.28 -12.79 -13.46
C LEU A 45 -1.83 -13.45 -14.76
N THR A 46 -0.70 -12.98 -15.30
CA THR A 46 -0.04 -13.60 -16.42
C THR A 46 0.55 -14.94 -15.98
N ARG A 47 0.31 -15.99 -16.74
CA ARG A 47 0.82 -17.32 -16.41
C ARG A 47 2.35 -17.35 -16.47
N GLY A 48 2.98 -17.92 -15.45
CA GLY A 48 4.44 -18.05 -15.36
C GLY A 48 5.13 -16.75 -14.90
N THR A 49 4.38 -15.80 -14.32
CA THR A 49 4.95 -14.68 -13.58
C THR A 49 4.83 -14.93 -12.07
N ASP A 50 5.61 -14.19 -11.31
CA ASP A 50 5.56 -14.22 -9.86
C ASP A 50 4.18 -13.83 -9.34
N LYS A 51 3.81 -14.41 -8.22
CA LYS A 51 2.53 -14.22 -7.59
C LYS A 51 2.69 -13.96 -6.10
N ASP A 52 2.51 -12.72 -5.69
CA ASP A 52 2.45 -12.36 -4.28
C ASP A 52 1.14 -12.87 -3.68
N THR A 53 1.23 -13.71 -2.67
CA THR A 53 0.07 -14.32 -2.01
C THR A 53 -0.37 -13.53 -0.78
N LYS A 54 0.59 -12.82 -0.15
CA LYS A 54 0.37 -12.02 1.04
C LYS A 54 1.29 -10.81 1.05
N ILE A 55 0.74 -9.65 1.38
CA ILE A 55 1.49 -8.40 1.55
C ILE A 55 1.17 -7.84 2.94
N VAL A 56 2.20 -7.40 3.66
CA VAL A 56 2.04 -6.77 4.98
C VAL A 56 2.71 -5.39 4.95
N TYR A 57 1.95 -4.38 5.28
CA TYR A 57 2.45 -3.02 5.47
C TYR A 57 2.46 -2.70 6.97
N ASN A 58 3.63 -2.36 7.49
CA ASN A 58 3.83 -1.95 8.87
C ASN A 58 4.40 -0.54 8.93
N SER A 59 3.66 0.38 9.52
CA SER A 59 4.16 1.71 9.84
C SER A 59 5.21 1.61 10.95
N SER A 60 6.31 2.35 10.79
CA SER A 60 7.36 2.43 11.81
C SER A 60 7.04 3.51 12.84
N LEU A 61 7.61 3.39 14.06
CA LEU A 61 7.64 4.48 15.05
C LEU A 61 8.42 5.71 14.55
N ILE A 62 9.24 5.54 13.50
CA ILE A 62 9.90 6.65 12.81
C ILE A 62 8.91 7.25 11.81
N PRO A 63 8.60 8.55 11.89
CA PRO A 63 7.65 9.19 11.00
C PRO A 63 7.92 8.89 9.52
N ASP A 64 6.86 8.56 8.79
CA ASP A 64 6.84 8.27 7.36
C ASP A 64 7.65 7.03 6.92
N LYS A 65 8.22 6.25 7.83
CA LYS A 65 8.86 4.98 7.48
C LYS A 65 7.86 3.83 7.49
N VAL A 66 7.92 3.04 6.43
CA VAL A 66 7.09 1.86 6.22
C VAL A 66 7.98 0.66 5.92
N THR A 67 7.64 -0.48 6.48
CA THR A 67 8.17 -1.79 6.07
C THR A 67 7.06 -2.50 5.29
N VAL A 68 7.38 -2.99 4.10
CA VAL A 68 6.51 -3.84 3.30
C VAL A 68 7.18 -5.20 3.19
N THR A 69 6.49 -6.24 3.64
CA THR A 69 6.91 -7.62 3.42
C THR A 69 5.94 -8.32 2.50
N THR A 70 6.46 -9.16 1.61
CA THR A 70 5.65 -9.91 0.66
C THR A 70 6.03 -11.37 0.70
N ASP A 71 5.05 -12.26 0.86
CA ASP A 71 5.19 -13.69 0.70
C ASP A 71 4.52 -14.11 -0.62
N GLY A 72 5.18 -14.92 -1.42
CA GLY A 72 4.68 -15.31 -2.73
C GLY A 72 5.32 -16.57 -3.28
N VAL A 73 5.13 -16.75 -4.57
CA VAL A 73 5.80 -17.79 -5.37
C VAL A 73 6.30 -17.19 -6.68
N GLU A 74 7.48 -17.57 -7.09
CA GLU A 74 8.04 -17.25 -8.39
C GLU A 74 7.28 -17.95 -9.53
N GLY A 75 7.53 -17.57 -10.77
CA GLY A 75 6.88 -18.13 -11.94
C GLY A 75 7.08 -19.64 -12.12
N ASP A 76 8.15 -20.22 -11.57
CA ASP A 76 8.45 -21.65 -11.53
C ASP A 76 7.83 -22.38 -10.32
N GLY A 77 7.21 -21.63 -9.38
CA GLY A 77 6.58 -22.14 -8.17
C GLY A 77 7.46 -22.15 -6.93
N ALA A 78 8.70 -21.68 -7.00
CA ALA A 78 9.57 -21.53 -5.82
C ALA A 78 9.00 -20.48 -4.85
N PRO A 79 9.06 -20.71 -3.51
CA PRO A 79 8.62 -19.71 -2.56
C PRO A 79 9.55 -18.49 -2.56
N VAL A 80 8.98 -17.30 -2.52
CA VAL A 80 9.72 -16.06 -2.40
C VAL A 80 9.22 -15.26 -1.22
N HIS A 81 10.14 -14.62 -0.51
CA HIS A 81 9.87 -13.66 0.58
C HIS A 81 10.70 -12.41 0.36
N THR A 82 10.03 -11.27 0.24
CA THR A 82 10.71 -9.99 0.04
C THR A 82 10.47 -9.05 1.20
N GLU A 83 11.45 -8.17 1.44
CA GLU A 83 11.32 -7.08 2.40
C GLU A 83 11.81 -5.77 1.78
N TRP A 84 10.97 -4.75 1.88
CA TRP A 84 11.28 -3.37 1.51
C TRP A 84 11.09 -2.45 2.71
N LYS A 85 12.06 -1.54 2.92
CA LYS A 85 12.00 -0.53 3.99
C LYS A 85 12.28 0.84 3.42
N GLY A 86 11.30 1.73 3.46
CA GLY A 86 11.44 3.05 2.86
C GLY A 86 10.37 4.04 3.27
N ARG A 87 10.14 5.01 2.38
CA ARG A 87 9.08 6.01 2.46
C ARG A 87 8.32 6.07 1.14
N PHE A 88 7.09 6.51 1.19
CA PHE A 88 6.29 6.73 -0.04
C PHE A 88 6.59 8.10 -0.69
N ASP A 89 7.88 8.44 -0.81
CA ASP A 89 8.39 9.74 -1.26
C ASP A 89 8.96 9.73 -2.70
N GLY A 90 8.81 8.61 -3.40
CA GLY A 90 9.28 8.45 -4.78
C GLY A 90 10.76 8.17 -4.93
N LYS A 91 11.52 8.05 -3.85
CA LYS A 91 12.92 7.66 -3.91
C LYS A 91 13.08 6.16 -3.98
N ASP A 92 14.16 5.73 -4.59
CA ASP A 92 14.53 4.31 -4.64
C ASP A 92 15.06 3.86 -3.27
N TYR A 93 14.49 2.75 -2.79
CA TYR A 93 14.96 2.04 -1.60
C TYR A 93 15.21 0.59 -1.96
N ALA A 94 16.20 -0.02 -1.29
CA ALA A 94 16.54 -1.41 -1.52
C ALA A 94 15.38 -2.34 -1.15
N ILE A 95 15.15 -3.35 -2.00
CA ILE A 95 14.34 -4.52 -1.69
C ILE A 95 15.29 -5.71 -1.51
N THR A 96 14.99 -6.59 -0.57
CA THR A 96 15.73 -7.81 -0.31
C THR A 96 14.85 -9.03 -0.52
N GLY A 97 15.46 -10.15 -0.89
CA GLY A 97 14.75 -11.41 -1.11
C GLY A 97 14.13 -11.56 -2.50
N ASP A 98 14.17 -10.53 -3.34
CA ASP A 98 13.70 -10.59 -4.72
C ASP A 98 14.89 -10.88 -5.65
N PRO A 99 14.87 -12.01 -6.42
CA PRO A 99 15.96 -12.33 -7.33
C PRO A 99 16.02 -11.41 -8.54
N ASP A 100 14.88 -10.83 -8.92
CA ASP A 100 14.70 -10.06 -10.15
C ASP A 100 14.67 -8.54 -9.95
N ALA A 101 14.65 -8.07 -8.70
CA ALA A 101 14.69 -6.64 -8.37
C ALA A 101 15.71 -6.33 -7.27
N ASP A 102 16.24 -5.11 -7.26
CA ASP A 102 17.11 -4.61 -6.19
C ASP A 102 16.66 -3.30 -5.59
N MET A 103 15.85 -2.53 -6.30
CA MET A 103 15.30 -1.25 -5.84
C MET A 103 13.81 -1.14 -6.18
N VAL A 104 13.06 -0.58 -5.23
CA VAL A 104 11.67 -0.21 -5.44
C VAL A 104 11.43 1.20 -4.91
N SER A 105 10.71 2.00 -5.66
CA SER A 105 10.20 3.29 -5.21
C SER A 105 8.68 3.28 -5.18
N TYR A 106 8.12 3.86 -4.11
CA TYR A 106 6.70 4.15 -4.01
C TYR A 106 6.47 5.66 -3.91
N THR A 107 5.50 6.17 -4.64
CA THR A 107 5.08 7.57 -4.55
C THR A 107 3.62 7.65 -4.13
N LYS A 108 3.33 8.35 -3.05
CA LYS A 108 1.96 8.61 -2.62
C LYS A 108 1.30 9.62 -3.57
N MET A 109 0.37 9.15 -4.38
CA MET A 109 -0.41 9.97 -5.32
C MET A 109 -1.57 10.68 -4.63
N ASN A 110 -2.21 10.00 -3.69
CA ASN A 110 -3.26 10.48 -2.79
C ASN A 110 -3.40 9.52 -1.60
N ASP A 111 -4.38 9.73 -0.73
CA ASP A 111 -4.52 8.92 0.50
C ASP A 111 -4.77 7.42 0.26
N ARG A 112 -5.15 7.00 -0.93
CA ARG A 112 -5.46 5.60 -1.27
C ARG A 112 -4.79 5.10 -2.54
N THR A 113 -3.87 5.87 -3.11
CA THR A 113 -3.20 5.50 -4.37
C THR A 113 -1.70 5.69 -4.25
N LEU A 114 -0.94 4.62 -4.47
CA LEU A 114 0.50 4.65 -4.65
C LEU A 114 0.84 4.31 -6.10
N SER A 115 1.81 5.01 -6.68
CA SER A 115 2.55 4.50 -7.82
C SER A 115 3.80 3.77 -7.34
N MET A 116 4.22 2.77 -8.11
CA MET A 116 5.40 1.95 -7.82
C MET A 116 6.29 1.85 -9.05
N THR A 117 7.60 1.85 -8.84
CA THR A 117 8.59 1.55 -9.89
C THR A 117 9.53 0.48 -9.36
N VAL A 118 9.71 -0.58 -10.12
CA VAL A 118 10.61 -1.70 -9.82
C VAL A 118 11.83 -1.59 -10.71
N LYS A 119 13.03 -1.77 -10.12
CA LYS A 119 14.31 -1.62 -10.82
C LYS A 119 15.26 -2.77 -10.52
N LYS A 120 16.20 -3.03 -11.46
CA LYS A 120 17.35 -3.91 -11.32
C LYS A 120 18.56 -3.25 -11.94
N GLY A 121 19.67 -3.14 -11.20
CA GLY A 121 20.90 -2.53 -11.70
C GLY A 121 20.74 -1.09 -12.20
N GLY A 122 19.75 -0.35 -11.69
CA GLY A 122 19.40 1.01 -12.10
C GLY A 122 18.42 1.10 -13.27
N GLU A 123 18.11 -0.01 -13.95
CA GLU A 123 17.14 -0.06 -15.04
C GLU A 123 15.71 -0.30 -14.52
N VAL A 124 14.72 0.33 -15.13
CA VAL A 124 13.32 0.13 -14.79
C VAL A 124 12.81 -1.14 -15.44
N LEU A 125 12.29 -2.06 -14.64
CA LEU A 125 11.71 -3.32 -15.09
C LEU A 125 10.19 -3.24 -15.22
N ALA A 126 9.54 -2.57 -14.27
CA ALA A 126 8.09 -2.48 -14.23
C ALA A 126 7.59 -1.21 -13.54
N TYR A 127 6.36 -0.84 -13.91
CA TYR A 127 5.57 0.21 -13.27
C TYR A 127 4.32 -0.40 -12.65
N GLY A 128 3.95 0.07 -11.47
CA GLY A 128 2.78 -0.37 -10.75
C GLY A 128 1.88 0.76 -10.27
N LEU A 129 0.63 0.41 -10.04
CA LEU A 129 -0.35 1.25 -9.38
C LEU A 129 -1.06 0.42 -8.33
N ILE A 130 -1.14 0.94 -7.12
CA ILE A 130 -1.76 0.29 -5.97
C ILE A 130 -2.89 1.20 -5.48
N ILE A 131 -4.11 0.66 -5.41
CA ILE A 131 -5.30 1.43 -5.04
C ILE A 131 -6.04 0.69 -3.93
N VAL A 132 -6.18 1.32 -2.77
CA VAL A 132 -7.02 0.82 -1.68
C VAL A 132 -8.46 1.30 -1.89
N SER A 133 -9.42 0.40 -1.75
CA SER A 133 -10.85 0.71 -1.87
C SER A 133 -11.31 1.76 -0.84
N ALA A 134 -12.44 2.41 -1.11
CA ALA A 134 -12.97 3.45 -0.24
C ALA A 134 -13.31 2.96 1.18
N ASP A 135 -13.69 1.69 1.31
CA ASP A 135 -14.01 1.03 2.58
C ASP A 135 -12.78 0.43 3.28
N GLY A 136 -11.59 0.53 2.64
CA GLY A 136 -10.32 0.01 3.18
C GLY A 136 -10.23 -1.52 3.23
N LYS A 137 -11.12 -2.26 2.56
CA LYS A 137 -11.21 -3.73 2.65
C LYS A 137 -10.57 -4.47 1.51
N SER A 138 -10.28 -3.80 0.40
CA SER A 138 -9.59 -4.41 -0.74
C SER A 138 -8.52 -3.48 -1.31
N GLN A 139 -7.54 -4.08 -1.95
CA GLN A 139 -6.44 -3.41 -2.61
C GLN A 139 -6.27 -3.99 -4.02
N ASP A 140 -6.30 -3.12 -5.03
CA ASP A 140 -6.00 -3.45 -6.41
C ASP A 140 -4.53 -3.12 -6.69
N VAL A 141 -3.75 -4.09 -7.14
CA VAL A 141 -2.35 -3.91 -7.59
C VAL A 141 -2.28 -4.20 -9.08
N SER A 142 -1.95 -3.20 -9.87
CA SER A 142 -1.69 -3.35 -11.29
C SER A 142 -0.20 -3.21 -11.53
N LEU A 143 0.44 -4.20 -12.15
CA LEU A 143 1.86 -4.19 -12.48
C LEU A 143 2.05 -4.47 -13.98
N THR A 144 2.84 -3.65 -14.66
CA THR A 144 3.12 -3.77 -16.08
C THR A 144 4.62 -3.69 -16.31
N SER A 145 5.20 -4.71 -16.93
CA SER A 145 6.63 -4.69 -17.31
C SER A 145 6.91 -3.68 -18.42
N VAL A 146 8.11 -3.15 -18.43
CA VAL A 146 8.58 -2.26 -19.50
C VAL A 146 8.53 -2.97 -20.86
N SER A 147 8.89 -4.27 -20.90
CA SER A 147 8.79 -5.10 -22.11
C SER A 147 7.36 -5.15 -22.65
N ALA A 148 6.34 -5.30 -21.80
CA ALA A 148 4.93 -5.28 -22.22
C ALA A 148 4.49 -3.92 -22.77
N VAL A 149 5.04 -2.82 -22.26
CA VAL A 149 4.81 -1.47 -22.81
C VAL A 149 5.44 -1.35 -24.18
N MET A 150 6.70 -1.78 -24.32
CA MET A 150 7.44 -1.73 -25.59
C MET A 150 6.82 -2.61 -26.66
N ASP A 151 6.22 -3.77 -26.30
CA ASP A 151 5.50 -4.63 -27.24
C ASP A 151 4.32 -3.90 -27.92
N VAL A 152 3.59 -3.06 -27.20
CA VAL A 152 2.52 -2.25 -27.80
C VAL A 152 3.06 -1.25 -28.82
N TYR A 153 4.21 -0.65 -28.55
CA TYR A 153 4.84 0.27 -29.51
C TYR A 153 5.40 -0.48 -30.71
N LYS A 154 5.98 -1.68 -30.49
CA LYS A 154 6.51 -2.53 -31.58
C LYS A 154 5.39 -3.09 -32.45
N GLU A 155 4.22 -3.48 -31.92
CA GLU A 155 3.07 -3.91 -32.73
C GLU A 155 2.56 -2.79 -33.63
N LYS A 156 2.45 -1.55 -33.11
CA LYS A 156 2.11 -0.37 -33.91
C LYS A 156 3.18 -0.05 -34.94
N ALA A 157 4.44 -0.42 -34.73
CA ALA A 157 5.54 -0.24 -35.66
C ALA A 157 5.67 -1.42 -36.66
N LYS A 158 5.16 -2.63 -36.32
CA LYS A 158 5.14 -3.82 -37.18
C LYS A 158 4.18 -3.71 -38.38
N GLU A 159 3.18 -2.82 -38.33
CA GLU A 159 2.49 -2.38 -39.56
C GLU A 159 3.46 -1.79 -40.57
N LYS A 160 4.75 -1.57 -40.20
CA LYS A 160 5.85 -1.06 -41.06
C LYS A 160 7.05 -2.02 -41.22
N GLY A 161 6.90 -3.31 -40.94
CA GLY A 161 7.82 -4.41 -41.32
C GLY A 161 9.22 -4.37 -40.68
N LYS A 162 9.39 -4.92 -39.46
CA LYS A 162 10.63 -5.52 -38.96
C LYS A 162 10.32 -6.46 -37.80
N GLU A 163 10.84 -7.69 -37.90
CA GLU A 163 10.67 -8.74 -36.89
C GLU A 163 11.92 -8.82 -35.99
N GLU A 164 11.79 -8.63 -34.71
CA GLU A 164 12.83 -8.92 -33.71
C GLU A 164 12.26 -9.81 -32.61
N ALA A 165 13.13 -10.67 -32.00
CA ALA A 165 12.77 -11.63 -30.99
C ALA A 165 12.13 -10.95 -29.76
N LYS A 166 11.04 -11.54 -29.24
CA LYS A 166 10.21 -10.99 -28.18
C LYS A 166 10.58 -11.58 -26.83
N GLU A 167 11.07 -10.78 -25.94
CA GLU A 167 10.92 -11.02 -24.51
C GLU A 167 9.46 -10.74 -24.14
N LYS A 168 8.79 -11.76 -23.58
CA LYS A 168 7.34 -11.70 -23.37
C LYS A 168 7.03 -10.88 -22.12
N GLY A 169 6.60 -9.63 -22.33
CA GLY A 169 6.20 -8.77 -21.25
C GLY A 169 4.94 -9.26 -20.52
N PHE A 170 4.75 -8.83 -19.26
CA PHE A 170 3.59 -9.17 -18.44
C PHE A 170 2.75 -7.94 -18.07
N ARG A 171 1.44 -8.19 -17.86
CA ARG A 171 0.50 -7.25 -17.26
C ARG A 171 -0.33 -8.00 -16.26
N ASN A 172 -0.11 -7.71 -14.99
CA ASN A 172 -0.82 -8.34 -13.89
C ASN A 172 -1.79 -7.36 -13.24
N LYS A 173 -2.97 -7.84 -12.91
CA LYS A 173 -3.89 -7.20 -11.98
C LYS A 173 -4.19 -8.17 -10.85
N ALA A 174 -3.66 -7.90 -9.68
CA ALA A 174 -3.91 -8.64 -8.46
C ALA A 174 -4.88 -7.87 -7.58
N VAL A 175 -5.82 -8.56 -6.97
CA VAL A 175 -6.75 -8.03 -5.98
C VAL A 175 -6.47 -8.72 -4.67
N TYR A 176 -6.33 -7.94 -3.60
CA TYR A 176 -6.11 -8.43 -2.26
C TYR A 176 -7.27 -8.00 -1.37
N ASP A 177 -7.70 -8.90 -0.50
CA ASP A 177 -8.65 -8.60 0.56
C ASP A 177 -7.88 -8.38 1.87
N LYS A 178 -8.31 -7.43 2.70
CA LYS A 178 -7.69 -7.13 4.00
C LYS A 178 -8.08 -8.18 5.01
N GLU A 179 -7.10 -8.71 5.76
CA GLU A 179 -7.32 -9.62 6.90
C GLU A 179 -7.63 -8.87 8.21
#